data_542fa35926bce7235944b8663aab9a84
#
_entry.id   542fa35926bce7235944b8663aab9a84
#
_cell.length_a   1.000
_cell.length_b   1.000
_cell.length_c   1.000
_cell.angle_alpha   90.00
_cell.angle_beta   90.00
_cell.angle_gamma   90.00
#
_symmetry.space_group_name_H-M   'P 1'
#
loop_
_entity.id
_entity.type
_entity.pdbx_description
1 polymer ?
#
loop_
_entity_poly.entity_id
_entity_poly.type
_entity_poly.pdbx_seq_one_letter_code
_entity_poly.pdbx_strand_id
1 'polypeptide(L)'
;GLSIAFYYLERYSLRWCFGVSVFALCFAGGWGSISWQLKQTVYDFPEKETVYRVQLTDTPEAKERTLLCRVWLEGQHDSSYVCPIGRKAILYLQKDSLVTQLKVGDELFISVRISPPVNGGNFDEFDYVRYLMRHGISGTGYVPSGKWVWLSSSAVTSSHASGFLHFIQYTAISYREKVIDLYRKLGFEGDELAVL
;
A
#
# COMPACT_ATOMS: atom_id res chain seq x y z
N GLY A 1 -1.64 21.03 -26.94
CA GLY A 1 -1.14 21.34 -28.25
C GLY A 1 -2.09 21.09 -29.40
N LEU A 2 -2.13 19.90 -29.99
CA LEU A 2 -2.90 19.58 -31.20
C LEU A 2 -4.43 19.79 -31.04
N SER A 3 -5.01 19.41 -29.92
CA SER A 3 -6.45 19.57 -29.66
C SER A 3 -6.89 21.02 -29.66
N ILE A 4 -6.06 21.92 -29.15
CA ILE A 4 -6.32 23.37 -29.12
C ILE A 4 -6.24 23.94 -30.54
N ALA A 5 -5.26 23.49 -31.33
CA ALA A 5 -5.10 23.91 -32.72
C ALA A 5 -6.32 23.50 -33.56
N PHE A 6 -6.85 22.29 -33.38
CA PHE A 6 -8.05 21.85 -34.10
C PHE A 6 -9.35 22.53 -33.63
N TYR A 7 -9.42 23.02 -32.39
CA TYR A 7 -10.54 23.79 -31.89
C TYR A 7 -10.66 25.14 -32.60
N TYR A 8 -9.54 25.79 -32.90
CA TYR A 8 -9.50 27.09 -33.60
C TYR A 8 -9.64 27.01 -35.13
N LEU A 9 -9.56 25.82 -35.71
CA LEU A 9 -9.82 25.65 -37.14
C LEU A 9 -11.33 25.70 -37.41
N GLU A 10 -11.82 26.81 -37.94
CA GLU A 10 -13.23 27.07 -38.23
C GLU A 10 -13.86 26.17 -39.33
N ARG A 11 -13.10 25.25 -39.92
CA ARG A 11 -13.58 24.29 -40.90
C ARG A 11 -14.44 23.20 -40.24
N TYR A 12 -15.74 23.27 -40.47
CA TYR A 12 -16.74 22.32 -39.95
C TYR A 12 -16.39 20.85 -40.19
N SER A 13 -15.75 20.57 -41.33
CA SER A 13 -15.29 19.22 -41.72
C SER A 13 -14.19 18.64 -40.83
N LEU A 14 -13.46 19.44 -40.04
CA LEU A 14 -12.36 18.99 -39.19
C LEU A 14 -12.74 18.94 -37.68
N ARG A 15 -13.97 19.31 -37.32
CA ARG A 15 -14.39 19.30 -35.91
C ARG A 15 -14.38 17.90 -35.27
N TRP A 16 -14.59 16.86 -36.06
CA TRP A 16 -14.49 15.49 -35.56
C TRP A 16 -13.08 15.13 -35.10
N CYS A 17 -12.03 15.74 -35.72
CA CYS A 17 -10.63 15.51 -35.32
C CYS A 17 -10.37 15.99 -33.89
N PHE A 18 -11.09 17.02 -33.41
CA PHE A 18 -11.02 17.45 -32.02
C PHE A 18 -11.50 16.35 -31.09
N GLY A 19 -12.66 15.73 -31.37
CA GLY A 19 -13.18 14.60 -30.56
C GLY A 19 -12.24 13.42 -30.53
N VAL A 20 -11.67 13.04 -31.69
CA VAL A 20 -10.69 11.94 -31.78
C VAL A 20 -9.42 12.27 -30.99
N SER A 21 -8.92 13.51 -31.06
CA SER A 21 -7.70 13.90 -30.33
C SER A 21 -7.92 13.92 -28.82
N VAL A 22 -9.09 14.35 -28.34
CA VAL A 22 -9.46 14.27 -26.92
C VAL A 22 -9.57 12.82 -26.46
N PHE A 23 -10.24 11.97 -27.25
CA PHE A 23 -10.35 10.54 -26.96
C PHE A 23 -8.98 9.87 -26.88
N ALA A 24 -8.11 10.12 -27.87
CA ALA A 24 -6.75 9.57 -27.88
C ALA A 24 -5.94 10.03 -26.66
N LEU A 25 -6.09 11.29 -26.24
CA LEU A 25 -5.40 11.83 -25.07
C LEU A 25 -5.90 11.16 -23.76
N CYS A 26 -7.21 11.00 -23.61
CA CYS A 26 -7.80 10.28 -22.47
C CYS A 26 -7.36 8.80 -22.45
N PHE A 27 -7.35 8.14 -23.61
CA PHE A 27 -6.91 6.76 -23.73
C PHE A 27 -5.43 6.61 -23.39
N ALA A 28 -4.57 7.46 -23.92
CA ALA A 28 -3.13 7.46 -23.63
C ALA A 28 -2.86 7.76 -22.15
N GLY A 29 -3.59 8.69 -21.56
CA GLY A 29 -3.52 9.02 -20.14
C GLY A 29 -3.92 7.83 -19.24
N GLY A 30 -5.03 7.17 -19.56
CA GLY A 30 -5.48 5.96 -18.87
C GLY A 30 -4.49 4.81 -18.99
N TRP A 31 -4.01 4.55 -20.20
CA TRP A 31 -3.01 3.52 -20.46
C TRP A 31 -1.69 3.79 -19.70
N GLY A 32 -1.23 5.05 -19.75
CA GLY A 32 -0.03 5.48 -19.04
C GLY A 32 -0.15 5.29 -17.52
N SER A 33 -1.30 5.66 -16.95
CA SER A 33 -1.58 5.50 -15.53
C SER A 33 -1.57 4.04 -15.08
N ILE A 34 -2.24 3.15 -15.83
CA ILE A 34 -2.24 1.71 -15.55
C ILE A 34 -0.84 1.11 -15.68
N SER A 35 -0.11 1.47 -16.73
CA SER A 35 1.26 0.98 -16.95
C SER A 35 2.21 1.42 -15.85
N TRP A 36 2.05 2.64 -15.36
CA TRP A 36 2.82 3.16 -14.22
C TRP A 36 2.51 2.38 -12.95
N GLN A 37 1.23 2.16 -12.64
CA GLN A 37 0.80 1.41 -11.45
C GLN A 37 1.30 -0.03 -11.47
N LEU A 38 1.20 -0.73 -12.61
CA LEU A 38 1.71 -2.09 -12.76
C LEU A 38 3.22 -2.17 -12.51
N LYS A 39 4.00 -1.24 -13.05
CA LYS A 39 5.45 -1.18 -12.82
C LYS A 39 5.81 -0.95 -11.35
N GLN A 40 4.97 -0.23 -10.61
CA GLN A 40 5.17 -0.02 -9.17
C GLN A 40 4.77 -1.23 -8.33
N THR A 41 3.87 -2.09 -8.82
CA THR A 41 3.34 -3.21 -8.05
C THR A 41 4.15 -4.49 -8.28
N VAL A 42 4.59 -4.74 -9.51
CA VAL A 42 5.39 -5.92 -9.83
C VAL A 42 6.82 -5.71 -9.35
N TYR A 43 7.27 -6.54 -8.42
CA TYR A 43 8.63 -6.55 -7.90
C TYR A 43 9.09 -7.98 -7.72
N ASP A 44 10.32 -8.27 -8.14
CA ASP A 44 10.93 -9.59 -8.00
C ASP A 44 11.67 -9.67 -6.66
N PHE A 45 11.04 -10.31 -5.70
CA PHE A 45 11.62 -10.48 -4.36
C PHE A 45 12.61 -11.64 -4.36
N PRO A 46 13.71 -11.52 -3.58
CA PRO A 46 14.65 -12.63 -3.40
C PRO A 46 13.94 -13.85 -2.83
N GLU A 47 14.24 -15.04 -3.39
CA GLU A 47 13.71 -16.30 -2.86
C GLU A 47 14.24 -16.65 -1.47
N LYS A 48 15.31 -16.01 -1.05
CA LYS A 48 15.96 -16.19 0.25
C LYS A 48 15.30 -15.35 1.33
N GLU A 49 15.38 -15.82 2.55
CA GLU A 49 15.05 -15.01 3.72
C GLU A 49 16.01 -13.81 3.78
N THR A 50 15.44 -12.61 3.84
CA THR A 50 16.22 -11.37 3.77
C THR A 50 15.70 -10.39 4.82
N VAL A 51 16.59 -9.54 5.32
CA VAL A 51 16.25 -8.52 6.30
C VAL A 51 15.75 -7.28 5.60
N TYR A 52 14.55 -6.83 6.01
CA TYR A 52 13.93 -5.62 5.47
C TYR A 52 13.72 -4.60 6.59
N ARG A 53 13.93 -3.32 6.26
CA ARG A 53 13.43 -2.22 7.07
C ARG A 53 12.05 -1.86 6.56
N VAL A 54 11.07 -1.86 7.45
CA VAL A 54 9.67 -1.63 7.11
C VAL A 54 9.04 -0.63 8.05
N GLN A 55 8.08 0.13 7.53
CA GLN A 55 7.24 1.03 8.30
C GLN A 55 5.78 0.60 8.18
N LEU A 56 5.06 0.57 9.29
CA LEU A 56 3.63 0.28 9.31
C LEU A 56 2.86 1.45 8.70
N THR A 57 2.07 1.17 7.66
CA THR A 57 1.30 2.19 6.94
C THR A 57 -0.16 2.25 7.37
N ASP A 58 -0.64 1.21 8.03
CA ASP A 58 -2.04 1.09 8.44
C ASP A 58 -2.14 0.42 9.81
N THR A 59 -3.32 0.55 10.45
CA THR A 59 -3.58 -0.08 11.75
C THR A 59 -3.53 -1.60 11.61
N PRO A 60 -2.75 -2.29 12.46
CA PRO A 60 -2.65 -3.74 12.42
C PRO A 60 -3.99 -4.43 12.69
N GLU A 61 -4.37 -5.37 11.85
CA GLU A 61 -5.62 -6.14 11.97
C GLU A 61 -5.37 -7.47 12.69
N ALA A 62 -6.04 -7.70 13.81
CA ALA A 62 -5.93 -8.95 14.53
C ALA A 62 -6.71 -10.07 13.81
N LYS A 63 -6.01 -11.12 13.38
CA LYS A 63 -6.59 -12.40 12.93
C LYS A 63 -6.52 -13.42 14.07
N GLU A 64 -6.97 -14.65 13.87
CA GLU A 64 -6.98 -15.67 14.92
C GLU A 64 -5.58 -15.93 15.52
N ARG A 65 -4.58 -16.20 14.69
CA ARG A 65 -3.22 -16.59 15.10
C ARG A 65 -2.15 -15.58 14.74
N THR A 66 -2.47 -14.60 13.92
CA THR A 66 -1.53 -13.63 13.37
C THR A 66 -2.07 -12.22 13.49
N LEU A 67 -1.18 -11.24 13.37
CA LEU A 67 -1.51 -9.85 13.17
C LEU A 67 -1.19 -9.49 11.71
N LEU A 68 -2.18 -9.05 10.96
CA LEU A 68 -1.99 -8.59 9.59
C LEU A 68 -1.53 -7.12 9.62
N CYS A 69 -0.36 -6.87 9.12
CA CYS A 69 0.25 -5.55 9.02
C CYS A 69 0.46 -5.16 7.57
N ARG A 70 -0.07 -4.00 7.17
CA ARG A 70 0.28 -3.38 5.89
C ARG A 70 1.50 -2.52 6.12
N VAL A 71 2.56 -2.78 5.36
CA VAL A 71 3.85 -2.13 5.55
C VAL A 71 4.38 -1.53 4.26
N TRP A 72 5.18 -0.49 4.43
CA TRP A 72 6.03 0.07 3.41
C TRP A 72 7.44 -0.50 3.58
N LEU A 73 7.95 -1.18 2.56
CA LEU A 73 9.33 -1.68 2.52
C LEU A 73 10.25 -0.53 2.11
N GLU A 74 11.01 0.00 3.05
CA GLU A 74 11.95 1.08 2.78
C GLU A 74 13.20 0.57 2.08
N GLY A 75 13.75 -0.51 2.58
CA GLY A 75 14.98 -1.07 2.04
C GLY A 75 15.22 -2.51 2.46
N GLN A 76 16.01 -3.16 1.63
CA GLN A 76 16.54 -4.50 1.85
C GLN A 76 17.98 -4.38 2.37
N HIS A 77 18.28 -5.08 3.44
CA HIS A 77 19.62 -5.20 3.98
C HIS A 77 20.30 -6.43 3.35
N ASP A 78 21.20 -6.19 2.41
CA ASP A 78 22.10 -7.24 1.94
C ASP A 78 23.50 -6.90 2.47
N SER A 79 24.10 -7.84 3.18
CA SER A 79 25.41 -7.85 3.90
C SER A 79 26.24 -6.55 3.99
N SER A 80 26.16 -5.65 3.03
CA SER A 80 26.95 -4.41 2.96
C SER A 80 26.20 -3.19 2.43
N TYR A 81 25.02 -3.36 1.85
CA TYR A 81 24.28 -2.27 1.22
C TYR A 81 22.79 -2.31 1.59
N VAL A 82 22.22 -1.12 1.78
CA VAL A 82 20.77 -0.96 1.90
C VAL A 82 20.24 -0.58 0.52
N CYS A 83 19.58 -1.53 -0.15
CA CYS A 83 18.93 -1.27 -1.42
C CYS A 83 17.53 -0.70 -1.16
N PRO A 84 17.21 0.53 -1.58
CA PRO A 84 15.88 1.08 -1.45
C PRO A 84 14.89 0.30 -2.32
N ILE A 85 13.77 -0.13 -1.74
CA ILE A 85 12.75 -0.90 -2.44
C ILE A 85 11.54 -0.03 -2.79
N GLY A 86 10.98 0.69 -1.82
CA GLY A 86 9.83 1.57 -2.02
C GLY A 86 8.57 0.83 -2.46
N ARG A 87 8.19 -0.26 -1.81
CA ARG A 87 7.04 -1.11 -2.14
C ARG A 87 6.15 -1.36 -0.94
N LYS A 88 4.87 -1.60 -1.21
CA LYS A 88 3.92 -2.03 -0.18
C LYS A 88 3.86 -3.55 -0.11
N ALA A 89 3.80 -4.08 1.12
CA ALA A 89 3.61 -5.50 1.35
C ALA A 89 2.63 -5.75 2.50
N ILE A 90 2.07 -6.95 2.54
CA ILE A 90 1.29 -7.44 3.67
C ILE A 90 2.14 -8.46 4.42
N LEU A 91 2.28 -8.22 5.72
CA LEU A 91 3.00 -9.11 6.62
C LEU A 91 2.05 -9.71 7.64
N TYR A 92 2.15 -11.02 7.81
CA TYR A 92 1.44 -11.76 8.84
C TYR A 92 2.43 -12.04 9.99
N LEU A 93 2.39 -11.21 11.03
CA LEU A 93 3.23 -11.41 12.21
C LEU A 93 2.56 -12.41 13.15
N GLN A 94 3.31 -13.38 13.63
CA GLN A 94 2.83 -14.30 14.66
C GLN A 94 2.47 -13.51 15.92
N LYS A 95 1.30 -13.79 16.51
CA LYS A 95 0.86 -13.09 17.73
C LYS A 95 1.86 -13.31 18.87
N ASP A 96 2.32 -12.20 19.43
CA ASP A 96 3.17 -12.10 20.60
C ASP A 96 2.70 -10.89 21.43
N SER A 97 3.09 -10.81 22.68
CA SER A 97 2.74 -9.69 23.56
C SER A 97 3.23 -8.33 23.06
N LEU A 98 4.36 -8.31 22.35
CA LEU A 98 4.92 -7.09 21.77
C LEU A 98 4.23 -6.66 20.49
N VAL A 99 3.84 -7.62 19.63
CA VAL A 99 3.18 -7.35 18.34
C VAL A 99 1.85 -6.62 18.52
N THR A 100 1.14 -6.88 19.61
CA THR A 100 -0.14 -6.21 19.91
C THR A 100 -0.01 -4.74 20.28
N GLN A 101 1.20 -4.27 20.56
CA GLN A 101 1.49 -2.87 20.90
C GLN A 101 1.85 -2.02 19.67
N LEU A 102 2.05 -2.65 18.52
CA LEU A 102 2.43 -1.98 17.29
C LEU A 102 1.35 -1.00 16.81
N LYS A 103 1.79 0.16 16.37
CA LYS A 103 0.95 1.25 15.88
C LYS A 103 1.36 1.66 14.48
N VAL A 104 0.47 2.40 13.82
CA VAL A 104 0.76 3.04 12.54
C VAL A 104 1.97 3.97 12.69
N GLY A 105 2.91 3.87 11.75
CA GLY A 105 4.14 4.65 11.75
C GLY A 105 5.33 3.97 12.42
N ASP A 106 5.12 2.88 13.15
CA ASP A 106 6.23 2.14 13.76
C ASP A 106 7.16 1.55 12.69
N GLU A 107 8.45 1.64 12.97
CA GLU A 107 9.50 1.08 12.14
C GLU A 107 10.03 -0.23 12.72
N LEU A 108 10.15 -1.23 11.87
CA LEU A 108 10.63 -2.56 12.26
C LEU A 108 11.75 -3.02 11.33
N PHE A 109 12.69 -3.76 11.88
CA PHE A 109 13.51 -4.71 11.10
C PHE A 109 12.86 -6.08 11.16
N ILE A 110 12.68 -6.67 10.00
CA ILE A 110 12.10 -8.01 9.88
C ILE A 110 12.99 -8.91 9.03
N SER A 111 13.14 -10.15 9.43
CA SER A 111 13.77 -11.18 8.61
C SER A 111 12.68 -12.09 8.06
N VAL A 112 12.45 -12.01 6.76
CA VAL A 112 11.33 -12.71 6.12
C VAL A 112 11.59 -13.01 4.65
N ARG A 113 11.00 -14.10 4.16
CA ARG A 113 10.84 -14.34 2.73
C ARG A 113 9.53 -13.73 2.28
N ILE A 114 9.60 -12.73 1.41
CA ILE A 114 8.44 -12.13 0.77
C ILE A 114 8.20 -12.82 -0.56
N SER A 115 6.97 -13.22 -0.81
CA SER A 115 6.56 -13.87 -2.06
C SER A 115 5.48 -13.03 -2.75
N PRO A 116 5.44 -13.03 -4.09
CA PRO A 116 4.30 -12.46 -4.79
C PRO A 116 3.02 -13.17 -4.36
N PRO A 117 1.89 -12.46 -4.28
CA PRO A 117 0.62 -13.08 -3.91
C PRO A 117 0.18 -14.08 -4.97
N VAL A 118 -0.41 -15.19 -4.55
CA VAL A 118 -0.92 -16.26 -5.41
C VAL A 118 -2.37 -16.53 -5.05
N ASN A 119 -3.21 -16.78 -6.06
CA ASN A 119 -4.60 -17.24 -5.87
C ASN A 119 -4.63 -18.74 -5.53
N GLY A 120 -5.62 -19.16 -4.75
CA GLY A 120 -5.79 -20.56 -4.35
C GLY A 120 -6.14 -21.53 -5.50
N GLY A 121 -6.54 -20.99 -6.66
CA GLY A 121 -6.81 -21.77 -7.87
C GLY A 121 -8.18 -22.44 -7.91
N ASN A 122 -9.09 -22.10 -7.02
CA ASN A 122 -10.46 -22.58 -7.07
C ASN A 122 -11.27 -21.85 -8.15
N PHE A 123 -12.17 -22.60 -8.80
CA PHE A 123 -13.12 -22.03 -9.74
C PHE A 123 -14.10 -21.11 -8.98
N ASP A 124 -14.37 -19.92 -9.51
CA ASP A 124 -15.18 -18.87 -8.87
C ASP A 124 -14.56 -18.24 -7.58
N GLU A 125 -13.26 -18.43 -7.32
CA GLU A 125 -12.59 -17.76 -6.22
C GLU A 125 -12.40 -16.27 -6.51
N PHE A 126 -12.53 -15.46 -5.46
CA PHE A 126 -12.18 -14.04 -5.53
C PHE A 126 -10.72 -13.87 -5.96
N ASP A 127 -10.48 -13.11 -7.02
CA ASP A 127 -9.13 -12.82 -7.54
C ASP A 127 -8.37 -11.89 -6.56
N TYR A 128 -7.79 -12.51 -5.54
CA TYR A 128 -7.05 -11.83 -4.48
C TYR A 128 -5.78 -11.17 -5.01
N VAL A 129 -5.10 -11.76 -5.96
CA VAL A 129 -3.91 -11.20 -6.61
C VAL A 129 -4.26 -9.88 -7.28
N ARG A 130 -5.33 -9.85 -8.06
CA ARG A 130 -5.80 -8.64 -8.74
C ARG A 130 -6.25 -7.57 -7.75
N TYR A 131 -6.89 -7.97 -6.66
CA TYR A 131 -7.26 -7.06 -5.57
C TYR A 131 -6.02 -6.41 -4.96
N LEU A 132 -5.00 -7.17 -4.60
CA LEU A 132 -3.76 -6.67 -4.02
C LEU A 132 -3.00 -5.77 -4.99
N MET A 133 -2.92 -6.13 -6.27
CA MET A 133 -2.30 -5.31 -7.30
C MET A 133 -2.96 -3.93 -7.42
N ARG A 134 -4.30 -3.88 -7.36
CA ARG A 134 -5.04 -2.60 -7.39
C ARG A 134 -4.74 -1.71 -6.18
N HIS A 135 -4.40 -2.30 -5.03
CA HIS A 135 -4.00 -1.59 -3.82
C HIS A 135 -2.50 -1.29 -3.77
N GLY A 136 -1.75 -1.64 -4.84
CA GLY A 136 -0.32 -1.40 -4.94
C GLY A 136 0.53 -2.31 -4.04
N ILE A 137 -0.02 -3.45 -3.61
CA ILE A 137 0.68 -4.42 -2.76
C ILE A 137 1.44 -5.38 -3.65
N SER A 138 2.77 -5.41 -3.45
CA SER A 138 3.70 -6.18 -4.29
C SER A 138 3.98 -7.58 -3.77
N GLY A 139 3.80 -7.82 -2.46
CA GLY A 139 4.12 -9.12 -1.89
C GLY A 139 3.47 -9.37 -0.54
N THR A 140 3.53 -10.64 -0.13
CA THR A 140 3.04 -11.12 1.16
C THR A 140 4.13 -11.94 1.85
N GLY A 141 4.20 -11.87 3.18
CA GLY A 141 5.18 -12.63 3.96
C GLY A 141 4.67 -13.01 5.34
N TYR A 142 5.17 -14.13 5.88
CA TYR A 142 4.89 -14.57 7.24
C TYR A 142 6.14 -14.38 8.11
N VAL A 143 5.97 -13.69 9.23
CA VAL A 143 7.04 -13.38 10.18
C VAL A 143 6.78 -14.11 11.49
N PRO A 144 7.57 -15.15 11.83
CA PRO A 144 7.47 -15.84 13.12
C PRO A 144 7.96 -14.94 14.27
N SER A 145 7.56 -15.27 15.48
CA SER A 145 8.05 -14.62 16.69
C SER A 145 9.57 -14.67 16.76
N GLY A 146 10.18 -13.55 17.14
CA GLY A 146 11.64 -13.43 17.28
C GLY A 146 12.41 -13.11 16.00
N LYS A 147 11.75 -13.05 14.82
CA LYS A 147 12.37 -12.62 13.56
C LYS A 147 12.07 -11.16 13.19
N TRP A 148 11.72 -10.36 14.15
CA TRP A 148 11.50 -8.94 13.99
C TRP A 148 12.01 -8.17 15.21
N VAL A 149 12.43 -6.94 15.01
CA VAL A 149 12.92 -6.04 16.04
C VAL A 149 12.25 -4.68 15.85
N TRP A 150 11.73 -4.13 16.92
CA TRP A 150 11.18 -2.78 16.94
C TRP A 150 12.32 -1.76 17.00
N LEU A 151 12.35 -0.85 16.04
CA LEU A 151 13.38 0.18 15.95
C LEU A 151 13.00 1.44 16.69
N SER A 152 11.87 2.00 16.33
CA SER A 152 11.38 3.24 16.93
C SER A 152 9.89 3.40 16.69
N SER A 153 9.23 4.06 17.64
CA SER A 153 7.92 4.65 17.42
C SER A 153 8.14 6.00 16.76
N SER A 154 8.31 6.04 15.45
CA SER A 154 8.55 7.29 14.74
C SER A 154 7.26 8.07 14.60
N ALA A 155 7.16 9.18 15.29
CA ALA A 155 6.31 10.28 14.86
C ALA A 155 6.81 10.71 13.47
N VAL A 156 6.20 10.13 12.44
CA VAL A 156 6.28 10.49 11.01
C VAL A 156 7.42 11.43 10.62
N THR A 157 8.58 10.86 10.38
CA THR A 157 9.61 11.53 9.58
C THR A 157 9.72 10.76 8.26
N SER A 158 8.71 10.93 7.40
CA SER A 158 8.75 10.35 6.05
C SER A 158 9.67 11.17 5.17
N SER A 159 10.83 10.63 4.86
CA SER A 159 11.80 11.18 3.91
C SER A 159 11.42 10.95 2.44
N HIS A 160 10.17 10.60 2.13
CA HIS A 160 9.74 10.31 0.77
C HIS A 160 8.99 11.46 0.13
N ALA A 161 9.24 11.71 -1.13
CA ALA A 161 8.73 12.82 -1.95
C ALA A 161 7.20 12.95 -2.09
N SER A 162 6.41 12.11 -1.45
CA SER A 162 4.96 12.22 -1.28
C SER A 162 4.54 12.61 0.15
N GLY A 163 5.41 13.29 0.89
CA GLY A 163 5.21 13.62 2.31
C GLY A 163 3.87 14.30 2.63
N PHE A 164 3.32 15.11 1.73
CA PHE A 164 2.05 15.80 1.94
C PHE A 164 0.86 14.83 1.92
N LEU A 165 0.78 13.92 0.95
CA LEU A 165 -0.29 12.93 0.87
C LEU A 165 -0.20 11.89 2.01
N HIS A 166 1.02 11.49 2.35
CA HIS A 166 1.26 10.59 3.47
C HIS A 166 0.92 11.24 4.82
N PHE A 167 1.23 12.53 4.97
CA PHE A 167 0.84 13.32 6.14
C PHE A 167 -0.67 13.42 6.28
N ILE A 168 -1.40 13.66 5.18
CA ILE A 168 -2.87 13.68 5.18
C ILE A 168 -3.43 12.31 5.55
N GLN A 169 -2.91 11.22 4.95
CA GLN A 169 -3.34 9.85 5.28
C GLN A 169 -3.11 9.52 6.75
N TYR A 170 -1.93 9.78 7.27
CA TYR A 170 -1.60 9.54 8.68
C TYR A 170 -2.51 10.35 9.60
N THR A 171 -2.70 11.64 9.28
CA THR A 171 -3.57 12.52 10.06
C THR A 171 -5.01 12.00 10.04
N ALA A 172 -5.52 11.56 8.90
CA ALA A 172 -6.85 10.99 8.77
C ALA A 172 -7.00 9.70 9.58
N ILE A 173 -6.02 8.79 9.54
CA ILE A 173 -6.01 7.54 10.31
C ILE A 173 -5.97 7.86 11.82
N SER A 174 -5.12 8.79 12.24
CA SER A 174 -5.02 9.21 13.64
C SER A 174 -6.30 9.86 14.16
N TYR A 175 -7.00 10.65 13.34
CA TYR A 175 -8.31 11.19 13.70
C TYR A 175 -9.38 10.11 13.77
N ARG A 176 -9.38 9.15 12.83
CA ARG A 176 -10.29 8.01 12.85
C ARG A 176 -10.14 7.20 14.13
N GLU A 177 -8.92 6.88 14.55
CA GLU A 177 -8.67 6.16 15.80
C GLU A 177 -9.17 6.93 17.03
N LYS A 178 -8.95 8.25 17.07
CA LYS A 178 -9.47 9.09 18.15
C LYS A 178 -11.00 9.11 18.21
N VAL A 179 -11.64 9.17 17.04
CA VAL A 179 -13.10 9.14 16.93
C VAL A 179 -13.63 7.79 17.40
N ILE A 180 -13.06 6.68 16.95
CA ILE A 180 -13.44 5.34 17.38
C ILE A 180 -13.27 5.18 18.92
N ASP A 181 -12.17 5.68 19.47
CA ASP A 181 -11.92 5.63 20.91
C ASP A 181 -12.92 6.47 21.72
N LEU A 182 -13.32 7.64 21.17
CA LEU A 182 -14.37 8.47 21.74
C LEU A 182 -15.72 7.76 21.74
N TYR A 183 -16.12 7.13 20.62
CA TYR A 183 -17.37 6.36 20.54
C TYR A 183 -17.37 5.17 21.50
N ARG A 184 -16.24 4.47 21.62
CA ARG A 184 -16.06 3.38 22.58
C ARG A 184 -16.23 3.87 24.04
N LYS A 185 -15.70 5.05 24.36
CA LYS A 185 -15.90 5.69 25.69
C LYS A 185 -17.33 6.13 25.93
N LEU A 186 -18.10 6.42 24.88
CA LEU A 186 -19.52 6.77 24.96
C LEU A 186 -20.44 5.55 25.03
N GLY A 187 -19.89 4.32 25.03
CA GLY A 187 -20.65 3.08 25.22
C GLY A 187 -21.19 2.45 23.93
N PHE A 188 -20.72 2.87 22.76
CA PHE A 188 -21.05 2.22 21.51
C PHE A 188 -20.13 1.00 21.33
N GLU A 189 -20.71 -0.20 21.23
CA GLU A 189 -19.99 -1.47 21.03
C GLU A 189 -20.54 -2.22 19.82
N GLY A 190 -19.64 -2.93 19.12
CA GLY A 190 -20.01 -3.89 18.07
C GLY A 190 -20.15 -3.32 16.67
N ASP A 191 -21.14 -3.79 15.92
CA ASP A 191 -21.33 -3.54 14.48
C ASP A 191 -21.58 -2.06 14.13
N GLU A 192 -21.98 -1.25 15.08
CA GLU A 192 -22.20 0.20 14.88
C GLU A 192 -20.89 0.96 14.60
N LEU A 193 -19.74 0.43 15.06
CA LEU A 193 -18.42 0.99 14.80
C LEU A 193 -17.84 0.58 13.42
N ALA A 194 -18.40 -0.44 12.79
CA ALA A 194 -17.92 -0.94 11.50
C ALA A 194 -18.32 -0.06 10.31
N VAL A 195 -19.22 0.90 10.51
CA VAL A 195 -19.76 1.81 9.48
C VAL A 195 -18.97 3.14 9.41
N LEU A 196 -18.09 3.39 10.35
CA LEU A 196 -17.22 4.59 10.44
C LEU A 196 -15.82 4.32 9.89
#